data_cee063d3e251c520d326688bae3b9890
#
_entry.id   cee063d3e251c520d326688bae3b9890
#
_cell.length_a   1.000
_cell.length_b   1.000
_cell.length_c   1.000
_cell.angle_alpha   90.00
_cell.angle_beta   90.00
_cell.angle_gamma   90.00
#
_symmetry.space_group_name_H-M   'P 1'
#
loop_
_entity.id
_entity.type
_entity.pdbx_description
1 polymer ?
#
loop_
_entity_poly.entity_id
_entity_poly.type
_entity_poly.pdbx_seq_one_letter_code
_entity_poly.pdbx_strand_id
1 'polypeptide(L)'
;MVVQVIGQSFDVGESLTERVKSTIEKKISKYNQELIGANVVFSQAPHKKVNASVKLQLKGLDLFAKSDDDDAYLAFGSAIADIETQLLKNMEKIKSHK
;
A
#
# COMPACT_ATOMS: atom_id res chain seq x y z
N MET A 1 -1.34 -2.86 -15.18
CA MET A 1 -1.11 -2.68 -13.74
C MET A 1 0.18 -3.38 -13.35
N VAL A 2 1.10 -2.67 -12.75
CA VAL A 2 2.39 -3.22 -12.32
C VAL A 2 2.52 -3.07 -10.81
N VAL A 3 2.63 -4.19 -10.11
CA VAL A 3 2.82 -4.19 -8.66
C VAL A 3 4.18 -4.83 -8.38
N GLN A 4 5.07 -4.08 -7.74
CA GLN A 4 6.39 -4.55 -7.35
C GLN A 4 6.46 -4.68 -5.84
N VAL A 5 6.98 -5.81 -5.37
CA VAL A 5 7.18 -6.06 -3.94
C VAL A 5 8.65 -6.34 -3.73
N ILE A 6 9.28 -5.52 -2.90
CA ILE A 6 10.73 -5.55 -2.68
C ILE A 6 11.02 -5.74 -1.20
N GLY A 7 11.98 -6.60 -0.88
CA GLY A 7 12.51 -6.74 0.46
C GLY A 7 13.90 -6.14 0.54
N GLN A 8 14.12 -5.19 1.44
CA GLN A 8 15.45 -4.64 1.71
C GLN A 8 15.98 -5.32 2.97
N SER A 9 16.97 -6.18 2.80
CA SER A 9 17.50 -7.01 3.90
C SER A 9 16.36 -7.75 4.61
N PHE A 10 15.33 -8.11 3.85
CA PHE A 10 14.14 -8.77 4.34
C PHE A 10 13.66 -9.75 3.28
N ASP A 11 13.40 -10.98 3.70
CA ASP A 11 12.93 -12.02 2.77
C ASP A 11 11.41 -11.96 2.62
N VAL A 12 10.97 -11.48 1.46
CA VAL A 12 9.54 -11.41 1.15
C VAL A 12 9.15 -12.72 0.48
N GLY A 13 8.52 -13.61 1.20
CA GLY A 13 8.09 -14.88 0.64
C GLY A 13 6.99 -14.70 -0.40
N GLU A 14 6.73 -15.78 -1.14
CA GLU A 14 5.71 -15.81 -2.18
C GLU A 14 4.32 -15.52 -1.62
N SER A 15 4.02 -16.05 -0.44
CA SER A 15 2.73 -15.86 0.21
C SER A 15 2.46 -14.38 0.51
N LEU A 16 3.45 -13.67 1.03
CA LEU A 16 3.33 -12.24 1.32
C LEU A 16 3.18 -11.44 0.03
N THR A 17 3.95 -11.78 -1.00
CA THR A 17 3.86 -11.13 -2.30
C THR A 17 2.47 -11.25 -2.89
N GLU A 18 1.89 -12.42 -2.84
CA GLU A 18 0.54 -12.65 -3.36
C GLU A 18 -0.52 -11.90 -2.54
N ARG A 19 -0.35 -11.86 -1.22
CA ARG A 19 -1.26 -11.13 -0.35
C ARG A 19 -1.23 -9.65 -0.68
N VAL A 20 -0.06 -9.08 -0.88
CA VAL A 20 0.11 -7.66 -1.22
C VAL A 20 -0.61 -7.35 -2.53
N LYS A 21 -0.34 -8.12 -3.58
CA LYS A 21 -0.94 -7.90 -4.89
C LYS A 21 -2.46 -8.00 -4.84
N SER A 22 -2.97 -9.05 -4.22
CA SER A 22 -4.40 -9.29 -4.10
C SER A 22 -5.08 -8.17 -3.32
N THR A 23 -4.49 -7.74 -2.23
CA THR A 23 -5.07 -6.68 -1.38
C THR A 23 -5.14 -5.36 -2.13
N ILE A 24 -4.07 -4.98 -2.82
CA ILE A 24 -4.04 -3.73 -3.58
C ILE A 24 -5.11 -3.74 -4.67
N GLU A 25 -5.20 -4.82 -5.42
CA GLU A 25 -6.20 -4.95 -6.49
C GLU A 25 -7.61 -4.81 -5.95
N LYS A 26 -7.93 -5.50 -4.85
CA LYS A 26 -9.25 -5.44 -4.26
C LYS A 26 -9.59 -4.06 -3.72
N LYS A 27 -8.65 -3.43 -3.02
CA LYS A 27 -8.89 -2.12 -2.42
C LYS A 27 -9.08 -1.04 -3.48
N ILE A 28 -8.28 -1.06 -4.53
CA ILE A 28 -8.37 -0.03 -5.57
C ILE A 28 -9.59 -0.24 -6.46
N SER A 29 -9.92 -1.49 -6.81
CA SER A 29 -11.12 -1.80 -7.58
C SER A 29 -12.39 -1.32 -6.90
N LYS A 30 -12.42 -1.42 -5.58
CA LYS A 30 -13.55 -0.98 -4.77
C LYS A 30 -13.89 0.50 -4.98
N TYR A 31 -12.88 1.32 -5.26
CA TYR A 31 -13.07 2.76 -5.44
C TYR A 31 -13.13 3.19 -6.89
N ASN A 32 -13.18 2.23 -7.81
CA ASN A 32 -13.27 2.50 -9.24
C ASN A 32 -12.15 3.42 -9.75
N GLN A 33 -10.96 3.22 -9.20
CA GLN A 33 -9.78 3.99 -9.59
C GLN A 33 -8.90 3.16 -10.53
N GLU A 34 -8.21 3.83 -11.44
CA GLU A 34 -7.26 3.17 -12.33
C GLU A 34 -5.89 3.15 -11.69
N LEU A 35 -5.38 1.96 -11.42
CA LEU A 35 -4.05 1.77 -10.86
C LEU A 35 -3.03 1.67 -11.98
N ILE A 36 -2.09 2.60 -12.00
CA ILE A 36 -1.00 2.59 -12.98
C ILE A 36 0.13 1.71 -12.48
N GLY A 37 0.50 1.86 -11.22
CA GLY A 37 1.56 1.05 -10.63
C GLY A 37 1.55 1.12 -9.12
N ALA A 38 2.23 0.16 -8.50
CA ALA A 38 2.36 0.12 -7.05
C ALA A 38 3.75 -0.41 -6.70
N ASN A 39 4.36 0.19 -5.69
CA ASN A 39 5.62 -0.28 -5.13
C ASN A 39 5.44 -0.49 -3.64
N VAL A 40 5.77 -1.69 -3.17
CA VAL A 40 5.71 -2.02 -1.77
C VAL A 40 7.10 -2.50 -1.34
N VAL A 41 7.67 -1.85 -0.33
CA VAL A 41 8.99 -2.16 0.17
C VAL A 41 8.89 -2.58 1.62
N PHE A 42 9.43 -3.76 1.92
CA PHE A 42 9.53 -4.26 3.28
C PHE A 42 10.98 -4.16 3.74
N SER A 43 11.17 -3.71 4.97
CA SER A 43 12.51 -3.63 5.55
C SER A 43 12.41 -3.85 7.05
N GLN A 44 13.55 -4.13 7.66
CA GLN A 44 13.58 -4.27 9.11
C GLN A 44 13.65 -2.90 9.77
N ALA A 45 12.88 -2.73 10.82
CA ALA A 45 12.85 -1.51 11.61
C ALA A 45 13.41 -1.79 13.01
N PRO A 46 13.75 -0.75 13.80
CA PRO A 46 14.23 -0.94 15.16
C PRO A 46 13.25 -1.73 16.02
N HIS A 47 13.76 -2.36 17.06
CA HIS A 47 12.97 -3.13 18.04
C HIS A 47 12.29 -4.35 17.43
N LYS A 48 12.96 -5.00 16.46
CA LYS A 48 12.45 -6.20 15.79
C LYS A 48 11.12 -5.97 15.06
N LYS A 49 10.85 -4.73 14.68
CA LYS A 49 9.67 -4.39 13.90
C LYS A 49 9.95 -4.55 12.41
N VAL A 50 8.90 -4.61 11.65
CA VAL A 50 8.97 -4.64 10.18
C VAL A 50 8.33 -3.36 9.66
N ASN A 51 9.03 -2.68 8.74
CA ASN A 51 8.51 -1.50 8.07
C ASN A 51 7.93 -1.90 6.71
N ALA A 52 6.74 -1.42 6.42
CA ALA A 52 6.14 -1.55 5.09
C ALA A 52 5.88 -0.18 4.53
N SER A 53 6.45 0.10 3.35
CA SER A 53 6.21 1.34 2.61
C SER A 53 5.39 1.02 1.38
N VAL A 54 4.29 1.73 1.19
CA VAL A 54 3.40 1.50 0.05
C VAL A 54 3.26 2.78 -0.73
N LYS A 55 3.58 2.71 -2.02
CA LYS A 55 3.39 3.82 -2.94
C LYS A 55 2.48 3.37 -4.07
N LEU A 56 1.37 4.06 -4.25
CA LEU A 56 0.44 3.80 -5.34
C LEU A 56 0.45 4.95 -6.32
N GLN A 57 0.52 4.62 -7.60
CA GLN A 57 0.36 5.59 -8.68
C GLN A 57 -0.98 5.35 -9.33
N LEU A 58 -1.88 6.28 -9.12
CA LEU A 58 -3.18 6.29 -9.78
C LEU A 58 -3.19 7.35 -10.86
N LYS A 59 -4.14 7.29 -11.74
CA LYS A 59 -4.27 8.31 -12.79
C LYS A 59 -4.53 9.67 -12.14
N GLY A 60 -3.54 10.55 -12.21
CA GLY A 60 -3.64 11.89 -11.65
C GLY A 60 -3.48 12.00 -10.16
N LEU A 61 -3.05 10.94 -9.49
CA LEU A 61 -2.93 10.95 -8.03
C LEU A 61 -1.90 9.92 -7.56
N ASP A 62 -0.93 10.36 -6.78
CA ASP A 62 0.03 9.47 -6.12
C ASP A 62 -0.27 9.43 -4.63
N LEU A 63 -0.27 8.22 -4.07
CA LEU A 63 -0.50 8.02 -2.65
C LEU A 63 0.70 7.29 -2.04
N PHE A 64 1.02 7.63 -0.81
CA PHE A 64 2.14 7.02 -0.10
C PHE A 64 1.80 6.86 1.37
N ALA A 65 2.18 5.72 1.93
CA ALA A 65 2.09 5.47 3.37
C ALA A 65 3.17 4.49 3.79
N LYS A 66 3.57 4.57 5.04
CA LYS A 66 4.46 3.58 5.62
C LYS A 66 4.05 3.32 7.06
N SER A 67 4.36 2.13 7.54
CA SER A 67 3.99 1.72 8.89
C SER A 67 4.97 0.67 9.40
N ASP A 68 5.23 0.69 10.68
CA ASP A 68 6.01 -0.35 11.38
C ASP A 68 5.06 -1.19 12.20
N ASP A 69 5.30 -2.49 12.24
CA ASP A 69 4.51 -3.39 13.07
C ASP A 69 5.33 -4.65 13.39
N ASP A 70 4.74 -5.55 14.16
CA ASP A 70 5.44 -6.74 14.63
C ASP A 70 5.76 -7.73 13.50
N ASP A 71 4.95 -7.76 12.45
CA ASP A 71 5.23 -8.59 11.28
C ASP A 71 4.85 -7.88 10.00
N ALA A 72 5.28 -8.45 8.87
CA ALA A 72 5.09 -7.84 7.56
C ALA A 72 3.62 -7.71 7.18
N TYR A 73 2.79 -8.68 7.52
CA TYR A 73 1.36 -8.64 7.19
C TYR A 73 0.66 -7.51 7.94
N LEU A 74 0.97 -7.34 9.22
CA LEU A 74 0.41 -6.26 10.02
C LEU A 74 0.90 -4.89 9.55
N ALA A 75 2.20 -4.78 9.26
CA ALA A 75 2.78 -3.54 8.77
C ALA A 75 2.14 -3.12 7.45
N PHE A 76 2.00 -4.06 6.51
CA PHE A 76 1.35 -3.79 5.25
C PHE A 76 -0.12 -3.41 5.43
N GLY A 77 -0.83 -4.14 6.29
CA GLY A 77 -2.24 -3.85 6.58
C GLY A 77 -2.46 -2.45 7.09
N SER A 78 -1.60 -1.98 8.01
CA SER A 78 -1.66 -0.62 8.52
C SER A 78 -1.35 0.41 7.45
N ALA A 79 -0.34 0.16 6.62
CA ALA A 79 0.02 1.07 5.53
C ALA A 79 -1.10 1.19 4.50
N ILE A 80 -1.69 0.06 4.10
CA ILE A 80 -2.75 0.09 3.10
C ILE A 80 -4.03 0.73 3.64
N ALA A 81 -4.30 0.59 4.95
CA ALA A 81 -5.43 1.27 5.57
C ALA A 81 -5.24 2.79 5.51
N ASP A 82 -4.03 3.27 5.72
CA ASP A 82 -3.71 4.69 5.58
C ASP A 82 -3.87 5.17 4.13
N ILE A 83 -3.42 4.38 3.17
CA ILE A 83 -3.61 4.66 1.74
C ILE A 83 -5.11 4.80 1.44
N GLU A 84 -5.90 3.89 1.97
CA GLU A 84 -7.35 3.91 1.77
C GLU A 84 -7.98 5.17 2.34
N THR A 85 -7.54 5.60 3.51
CA THR A 85 -8.00 6.84 4.14
C THR A 85 -7.64 8.05 3.27
N GLN A 86 -6.42 8.10 2.75
CA GLN A 86 -5.99 9.17 1.87
C GLN A 86 -6.84 9.23 0.61
N LEU A 87 -7.13 8.07 0.04
CA LEU A 87 -7.92 7.98 -1.17
C LEU A 87 -9.35 8.49 -0.94
N LEU A 88 -9.96 8.09 0.17
CA LEU A 88 -11.30 8.54 0.53
C LEU A 88 -11.35 10.06 0.73
N LYS A 89 -10.35 10.62 1.40
CA LYS A 89 -10.28 12.07 1.59
C LYS A 89 -10.18 12.82 0.26
N ASN A 90 -9.39 12.29 -0.67
CA ASN A 90 -9.27 12.90 -1.99
C ASN A 90 -10.58 12.83 -2.76
N MET A 91 -11.29 11.72 -2.67
CA MET A 91 -12.59 11.57 -3.32
C MET A 91 -13.62 12.52 -2.72
N GLU A 92 -13.61 12.70 -1.41
CA GLU A 92 -14.50 13.63 -0.74
C GLU A 92 -14.25 15.07 -1.16
N LYS A 93 -12.98 15.47 -1.27
CA LYS A 93 -12.61 16.80 -1.73
C LYS A 93 -13.15 17.07 -3.14
N ILE A 94 -13.05 16.08 -4.01
CA ILE A 94 -13.58 16.20 -5.39
C ILE A 94 -15.08 16.38 -5.35
N LYS A 95 -15.77 15.63 -4.50
CA LYS A 95 -17.22 15.70 -4.38
C LYS A 95 -17.70 17.01 -3.74
N SER A 96 -16.93 17.57 -2.82
CA SER A 96 -17.33 18.81 -2.15
C SER A 96 -17.08 20.04 -2.98
N HIS A 97 -16.46 19.89 -4.12
CA HIS A 97 -16.19 20.96 -5.08
C HIS A 97 -17.34 21.11 -6.07
N LYS A 98 -18.47 21.43 -5.60
CA LYS A 98 -19.61 21.67 -6.48
C LYS A 98 -19.77 23.13 -6.79
#